data_deeeb2aaf6a372ecd2fa23e980a23d90
#
_entry.id   deeeb2aaf6a372ecd2fa23e980a23d90
#
_cell.length_a   1.000
_cell.length_b   1.000
_cell.length_c   1.000
_cell.angle_alpha   90.00
_cell.angle_beta   90.00
_cell.angle_gamma   90.00
#
_symmetry.space_group_name_H-M   'P 1'
#
loop_
_entity.id
_entity.type
_entity.pdbx_description
1 polymer ?
#
loop_
_entity_poly.entity_id
_entity_poly.type
_entity_poly.pdbx_seq_one_letter_code
_entity_poly.pdbx_strand_id
1 'polypeptide(L)'
;MRRIGDAPVIYSEDEAQRSEEEITKAVHNMGYMAATVKRSTKVKKKKIKVYYDVTAGKPYVVQSIKYDIYDPKIAALLKQDSARSLLKEGMYFDVNVLDADRQRITNKLLRNGYYKFNKDYIGYTADTVRNTYNVDLTRKIL
;
A
#
# COMPACT_ATOMS: atom_id res chain seq x y z
N MET A 1 -9.21 -19.01 2.01
CA MET A 1 -9.69 -18.60 0.66
C MET A 1 -10.94 -17.73 0.79
N ARG A 2 -10.96 -16.64 0.09
CA ARG A 2 -12.08 -15.70 0.14
C ARG A 2 -12.61 -15.47 -1.27
N ARG A 3 -13.92 -15.57 -1.44
CA ARG A 3 -14.57 -15.42 -2.74
C ARG A 3 -15.39 -14.13 -2.76
N ILE A 4 -15.14 -13.26 -3.77
CA ILE A 4 -15.80 -11.98 -3.91
C ILE A 4 -16.18 -11.70 -5.37
N GLY A 5 -17.31 -11.04 -5.55
CA GLY A 5 -17.72 -10.44 -6.82
C GLY A 5 -18.56 -11.33 -7.72
N ASP A 6 -19.67 -10.78 -8.16
CA ASP A 6 -20.48 -11.31 -9.25
C ASP A 6 -20.42 -10.36 -10.43
N ALA A 7 -20.29 -10.87 -11.65
CA ALA A 7 -20.40 -10.06 -12.86
C ALA A 7 -21.84 -10.08 -13.37
N PRO A 8 -22.34 -8.97 -13.92
CA PRO A 8 -23.65 -8.95 -14.56
C PRO A 8 -23.67 -9.70 -15.89
N VAL A 9 -24.77 -9.63 -16.59
CA VAL A 9 -25.17 -10.46 -17.75
C VAL A 9 -24.13 -10.52 -18.90
N ILE A 10 -23.35 -9.45 -19.11
CA ILE A 10 -22.36 -9.38 -20.17
C ILE A 10 -20.98 -9.63 -19.58
N TYR A 11 -20.35 -10.71 -20.00
CA TYR A 11 -18.99 -11.03 -19.56
C TYR A 11 -17.96 -10.45 -20.54
N SER A 12 -16.95 -9.77 -19.98
CA SER A 12 -15.79 -9.29 -20.70
C SER A 12 -14.53 -9.89 -20.07
N GLU A 13 -13.78 -10.64 -20.85
CA GLU A 13 -12.51 -11.21 -20.41
C GLU A 13 -11.52 -10.13 -19.98
N ASP A 14 -11.44 -9.05 -20.73
CA ASP A 14 -10.54 -7.94 -20.44
C ASP A 14 -10.90 -7.23 -19.13
N GLU A 15 -12.20 -7.01 -18.90
CA GLU A 15 -12.66 -6.38 -17.66
C GLU A 15 -12.44 -7.30 -16.47
N ALA A 16 -12.69 -8.60 -16.62
CA ALA A 16 -12.47 -9.58 -15.56
C ALA A 16 -10.99 -9.67 -15.21
N GLN A 17 -10.10 -9.66 -16.19
CA GLN A 17 -8.66 -9.66 -15.97
C GLN A 17 -8.21 -8.38 -15.26
N ARG A 18 -8.73 -7.23 -15.66
CA ARG A 18 -8.43 -5.94 -15.02
C ARG A 18 -8.86 -5.92 -13.58
N SER A 19 -10.06 -6.45 -13.28
CA SER A 19 -10.56 -6.55 -11.91
C SER A 19 -9.69 -7.46 -11.06
N GLU A 20 -9.23 -8.60 -11.63
CA GLU A 20 -8.30 -9.50 -10.95
C GLU A 20 -6.99 -8.80 -10.58
N GLU A 21 -6.42 -8.03 -11.52
CA GLU A 21 -5.20 -7.26 -11.30
C GLU A 21 -5.40 -6.18 -10.23
N GLU A 22 -6.54 -5.49 -10.23
CA GLU A 22 -6.86 -4.48 -9.23
C GLU A 22 -7.01 -5.08 -7.84
N ILE A 23 -7.67 -6.24 -7.73
CA ILE A 23 -7.81 -6.95 -6.46
C ILE A 23 -6.43 -7.40 -5.95
N THR A 24 -5.61 -7.96 -6.83
CA THR A 24 -4.24 -8.37 -6.49
C THR A 24 -3.43 -7.20 -5.96
N LYS A 25 -3.49 -6.07 -6.65
CA LYS A 25 -2.78 -4.85 -6.23
C LYS A 25 -3.27 -4.34 -4.88
N ALA A 26 -4.59 -4.33 -4.67
CA ALA A 26 -5.17 -3.88 -3.41
C ALA A 26 -4.73 -4.75 -2.23
N VAL A 27 -4.71 -6.07 -2.40
CA VAL A 27 -4.29 -7.01 -1.36
C VAL A 27 -2.80 -6.85 -1.06
N HIS A 28 -1.96 -6.70 -2.10
CA HIS A 28 -0.52 -6.44 -1.94
C HIS A 28 -0.27 -5.14 -1.18
N ASN A 29 -1.03 -4.08 -1.49
CA ASN A 29 -0.90 -2.78 -0.82
C ASN A 29 -1.27 -2.84 0.66
N MET A 30 -2.10 -3.79 1.06
CA MET A 30 -2.44 -4.04 2.47
C MET A 30 -1.39 -4.85 3.22
N GLY A 31 -0.27 -5.18 2.57
CA GLY A 31 0.83 -5.91 3.18
C GLY A 31 0.87 -7.40 2.85
N TYR A 32 -0.12 -7.94 2.17
CA TYR A 32 -0.18 -9.35 1.79
C TYR A 32 0.50 -9.56 0.43
N MET A 33 1.80 -9.31 0.37
CA MET A 33 2.56 -9.32 -0.88
C MET A 33 2.68 -10.69 -1.52
N ALA A 34 2.50 -11.76 -0.74
CA ALA A 34 2.50 -13.13 -1.26
C ALA A 34 1.10 -13.59 -1.68
N ALA A 35 0.09 -12.73 -1.59
CA ALA A 35 -1.28 -13.08 -1.93
C ALA A 35 -1.44 -13.36 -3.42
N THR A 36 -2.29 -14.33 -3.73
CA THR A 36 -2.66 -14.68 -5.09
C THR A 36 -4.17 -14.58 -5.27
N VAL A 37 -4.58 -14.20 -6.48
CA VAL A 37 -5.99 -14.10 -6.83
C VAL A 37 -6.22 -15.01 -8.03
N LYS A 38 -7.18 -15.92 -7.93
CA LYS A 38 -7.60 -16.78 -9.03
C LYS A 38 -9.00 -16.41 -9.47
N ARG A 39 -9.18 -16.29 -10.75
CA ARG A 39 -10.47 -15.99 -11.36
C ARG A 39 -11.09 -17.28 -11.87
N SER A 40 -12.38 -17.45 -11.59
CA SER A 40 -13.19 -18.54 -12.17
C SER A 40 -14.53 -18.00 -12.64
N THR A 41 -15.11 -18.67 -13.62
CA THR A 41 -16.41 -18.29 -14.17
C THR A 41 -17.37 -19.46 -14.10
N LYS A 42 -18.64 -19.18 -13.87
CA LYS A 42 -19.72 -20.15 -13.96
C LYS A 42 -20.86 -19.58 -14.80
N VAL A 43 -21.35 -20.39 -15.73
CA VAL A 43 -22.52 -20.05 -16.55
C VAL A 43 -23.74 -20.74 -15.99
N LYS A 44 -24.79 -19.96 -15.69
CA LYS A 44 -26.04 -20.48 -15.17
C LYS A 44 -27.20 -19.64 -15.72
N LYS A 45 -28.17 -20.29 -16.40
CA LYS A 45 -29.39 -19.64 -16.93
C LYS A 45 -29.09 -18.38 -17.75
N LYS A 46 -28.17 -18.45 -18.72
CA LYS A 46 -27.76 -17.32 -19.58
C LYS A 46 -27.03 -16.18 -18.83
N LYS A 47 -26.62 -16.43 -17.59
CA LYS A 47 -25.80 -15.46 -16.81
C LYS A 47 -24.41 -16.03 -16.58
N ILE A 48 -23.40 -15.18 -16.68
CA ILE A 48 -22.02 -15.53 -16.37
C ILE A 48 -21.68 -14.87 -15.02
N LYS A 49 -21.27 -15.72 -14.06
CA LYS A 49 -20.78 -15.25 -12.77
C LYS A 49 -19.27 -15.38 -12.72
N VAL A 50 -18.60 -14.32 -12.29
CA VAL A 50 -17.15 -14.29 -12.13
C VAL A 50 -16.82 -14.32 -10.66
N TYR A 51 -15.96 -15.25 -10.25
CA TYR A 51 -15.52 -15.38 -8.87
C TYR A 51 -14.04 -15.11 -8.77
N TYR A 52 -13.64 -14.37 -7.75
CA TYR A 52 -12.26 -14.07 -7.44
C TYR A 52 -11.90 -14.72 -6.11
N ASP A 53 -11.09 -15.78 -6.17
CA ASP A 53 -10.64 -16.47 -4.97
C ASP A 53 -9.29 -15.90 -4.53
N VAL A 54 -9.27 -15.27 -3.35
CA VAL A 54 -8.09 -14.60 -2.81
C VAL A 54 -7.45 -15.49 -1.75
N THR A 55 -6.18 -15.84 -1.98
CA THR A 55 -5.35 -16.52 -0.98
C THR A 55 -4.35 -15.51 -0.45
N ALA A 56 -4.58 -15.01 0.76
CA ALA A 56 -3.84 -13.87 1.30
C ALA A 56 -2.43 -14.21 1.78
N GLY A 57 -2.22 -15.37 2.40
CA GLY A 57 -0.96 -15.69 3.03
C GLY A 57 -0.71 -14.84 4.28
N LYS A 58 0.55 -14.69 4.70
CA LYS A 58 0.92 -13.86 5.84
C LYS A 58 1.14 -12.41 5.42
N PRO A 59 0.73 -11.42 6.23
CA PRO A 59 1.05 -10.03 5.95
C PRO A 59 2.53 -9.74 6.25
N TYR A 60 3.09 -8.76 5.53
CA TYR A 60 4.43 -8.28 5.79
C TYR A 60 4.40 -7.25 6.92
N VAL A 61 5.46 -7.25 7.74
CA VAL A 61 5.59 -6.38 8.91
C VAL A 61 6.79 -5.45 8.72
N VAL A 62 6.64 -4.19 9.09
CA VAL A 62 7.73 -3.22 9.06
C VAL A 62 8.67 -3.50 10.23
N GLN A 63 9.88 -3.98 9.93
CA GLN A 63 10.86 -4.27 10.98
C GLN A 63 11.77 -3.08 11.29
N SER A 64 12.00 -2.19 10.32
CA SER A 64 12.81 -1.00 10.55
C SER A 64 12.32 0.16 9.68
N ILE A 65 12.54 1.37 10.16
CA ILE A 65 12.21 2.61 9.46
C ILE A 65 13.45 3.48 9.44
N LYS A 66 13.93 3.82 8.24
CA LYS A 66 15.06 4.70 8.04
C LYS A 66 14.58 6.01 7.42
N TYR A 67 15.33 7.07 7.67
CA TYR A 67 15.01 8.40 7.17
C TYR A 67 16.16 8.92 6.35
N ASP A 68 15.89 9.29 5.10
CA ASP A 68 16.84 9.91 4.19
C ASP A 68 16.28 11.27 3.76
N ILE A 69 16.57 12.30 4.53
CA ILE A 69 16.02 13.63 4.36
C ILE A 69 17.16 14.58 4.01
N TYR A 70 17.09 15.17 2.82
CA TYR A 70 18.14 16.06 2.31
C TYR A 70 18.27 17.34 3.13
N ASP A 71 17.15 17.99 3.49
CA ASP A 71 17.16 19.25 4.22
C ASP A 71 17.22 19.02 5.74
N PRO A 72 18.30 19.47 6.42
CA PRO A 72 18.41 19.27 7.87
C PRO A 72 17.30 19.95 8.69
N LYS A 73 16.77 21.05 8.19
CA LYS A 73 15.69 21.78 8.88
C LYS A 73 14.39 20.98 8.87
N ILE A 74 14.08 20.35 7.72
CA ILE A 74 12.93 19.47 7.60
C ILE A 74 13.14 18.24 8.47
N ALA A 75 14.34 17.67 8.47
CA ALA A 75 14.67 16.51 9.30
C ALA A 75 14.45 16.82 10.78
N ALA A 76 14.87 18.00 11.26
CA ALA A 76 14.69 18.42 12.64
C ALA A 76 13.20 18.58 12.99
N LEU A 77 12.41 19.20 12.11
CA LEU A 77 10.97 19.36 12.29
C LEU A 77 10.26 18.02 12.46
N LEU A 78 10.58 17.07 11.59
CA LEU A 78 9.94 15.75 11.61
C LEU A 78 10.39 14.94 12.81
N LYS A 79 11.63 15.10 13.25
CA LYS A 79 12.14 14.45 14.47
C LYS A 79 11.39 14.92 15.71
N GLN A 80 11.08 16.21 15.82
CA GLN A 80 10.28 16.75 16.91
C GLN A 80 8.87 16.17 16.94
N ASP A 81 8.34 15.77 15.78
CA ASP A 81 6.99 15.27 15.62
C ASP A 81 6.94 13.75 15.48
N SER A 82 8.03 13.05 15.81
CA SER A 82 8.15 11.60 15.60
C SER A 82 7.07 10.78 16.33
N ALA A 83 6.61 11.25 17.49
CA ALA A 83 5.55 10.58 18.25
C ALA A 83 4.21 10.57 17.50
N ARG A 84 3.99 11.51 16.58
CA ARG A 84 2.77 11.60 15.78
C ARG A 84 2.89 10.88 14.45
N SER A 85 4.04 10.29 14.15
CA SER A 85 4.23 9.54 12.91
C SER A 85 3.26 8.36 12.85
N LEU A 86 2.67 8.17 11.68
CA LEU A 86 1.81 7.02 11.41
C LEU A 86 2.62 5.74 11.15
N LEU A 87 3.92 5.91 10.86
CA LEU A 87 4.81 4.78 10.63
C LEU A 87 5.47 4.38 11.94
N LYS A 88 5.34 3.11 12.30
CA LYS A 88 5.95 2.55 13.52
C LYS A 88 6.51 1.18 13.22
N GLU A 89 7.63 0.85 13.84
CA GLU A 89 8.19 -0.50 13.77
C GLU A 89 7.21 -1.50 14.38
N GLY A 90 7.09 -2.65 13.75
CA GLY A 90 6.15 -3.70 14.17
C GLY A 90 4.76 -3.59 13.57
N MET A 91 4.45 -2.51 12.86
CA MET A 91 3.16 -2.38 12.18
C MET A 91 3.11 -3.25 10.92
N TYR A 92 1.92 -3.59 10.48
CA TYR A 92 1.75 -4.22 9.17
C TYR A 92 2.06 -3.22 8.06
N PHE A 93 2.74 -3.70 7.01
CA PHE A 93 3.01 -2.88 5.84
C PHE A 93 1.69 -2.58 5.12
N ASP A 94 1.39 -1.29 4.92
CA ASP A 94 0.16 -0.84 4.25
C ASP A 94 0.45 0.46 3.50
N VAL A 95 0.33 0.42 2.18
CA VAL A 95 0.60 1.58 1.33
C VAL A 95 -0.35 2.73 1.64
N ASN A 96 -1.58 2.43 2.07
CA ASN A 96 -2.55 3.46 2.44
C ASN A 96 -2.07 4.27 3.66
N VAL A 97 -1.40 3.61 4.61
CA VAL A 97 -0.79 4.28 5.76
C VAL A 97 0.38 5.16 5.32
N LEU A 98 1.17 4.70 4.36
CA LEU A 98 2.26 5.50 3.79
C LEU A 98 1.72 6.78 3.14
N ASP A 99 0.63 6.68 2.39
CA ASP A 99 0.01 7.84 1.75
C ASP A 99 -0.57 8.81 2.78
N ALA A 100 -1.19 8.31 3.84
CA ALA A 100 -1.71 9.13 4.93
C ALA A 100 -0.57 9.85 5.67
N ASP A 101 0.55 9.17 5.90
CA ASP A 101 1.72 9.77 6.53
C ASP A 101 2.33 10.86 5.63
N ARG A 102 2.41 10.61 4.33
CA ARG A 102 2.87 11.59 3.34
C ARG A 102 2.02 12.87 3.42
N GLN A 103 0.70 12.72 3.48
CA GLN A 103 -0.21 13.85 3.58
C GLN A 103 -0.03 14.60 4.90
N ARG A 104 0.15 13.87 6.00
CA ARG A 104 0.41 14.46 7.33
C ARG A 104 1.68 15.31 7.33
N ILE A 105 2.76 14.78 6.77
CA ILE A 105 4.04 15.49 6.67
C ILE A 105 3.89 16.74 5.82
N THR A 106 3.25 16.61 4.65
CA THR A 106 3.03 17.74 3.73
C THR A 106 2.28 18.87 4.44
N ASN A 107 1.19 18.55 5.14
CA ASN A 107 0.41 19.54 5.87
C ASN A 107 1.24 20.22 6.96
N LYS A 108 2.07 19.47 7.67
CA LYS A 108 2.95 20.03 8.69
C LYS A 108 3.94 21.02 8.09
N LEU A 109 4.59 20.67 6.98
CA LEU A 109 5.57 21.54 6.35
C LEU A 109 4.92 22.79 5.76
N LEU A 110 3.74 22.68 5.17
CA LEU A 110 3.00 23.85 4.69
C LEU A 110 2.68 24.81 5.84
N ARG A 111 2.30 24.29 7.01
CA ARG A 111 2.01 25.12 8.19
C ARG A 111 3.26 25.78 8.80
N ASN A 112 4.45 25.23 8.51
CA ASN A 112 5.71 25.73 9.02
C ASN A 112 6.50 26.56 8.01
N GLY A 113 5.83 27.08 6.97
CA GLY A 113 6.41 28.02 6.05
C GLY A 113 6.98 27.43 4.76
N TYR A 114 6.92 26.13 4.57
CA TYR A 114 7.38 25.47 3.32
C TYR A 114 6.27 25.46 2.28
N TYR A 115 5.85 26.63 1.84
CA TYR A 115 4.65 26.81 0.99
C TYR A 115 4.73 26.17 -0.39
N LYS A 116 5.93 25.87 -0.87
CA LYS A 116 6.13 25.21 -2.16
C LYS A 116 6.33 23.69 -2.02
N PHE A 117 6.22 23.16 -0.81
CA PHE A 117 6.40 21.74 -0.59
C PHE A 117 5.24 20.95 -1.18
N ASN A 118 5.56 19.83 -1.80
CA ASN A 118 4.60 18.97 -2.47
C ASN A 118 4.76 17.54 -1.94
N LYS A 119 3.65 16.83 -1.73
CA LYS A 119 3.67 15.45 -1.26
C LYS A 119 4.48 14.52 -2.17
N ASP A 120 4.63 14.86 -3.45
CA ASP A 120 5.41 14.07 -4.41
C ASP A 120 6.92 14.10 -4.13
N TYR A 121 7.38 15.02 -3.27
CA TYR A 121 8.77 15.05 -2.82
C TYR A 121 9.07 13.98 -1.77
N ILE A 122 8.04 13.33 -1.24
CA ILE A 122 8.18 12.27 -0.24
C ILE A 122 8.04 10.93 -0.93
N GLY A 123 9.10 10.12 -0.89
CA GLY A 123 9.09 8.76 -1.41
C GLY A 123 9.32 7.75 -0.30
N TYR A 124 8.82 6.54 -0.49
CA TYR A 124 9.07 5.42 0.40
C TYR A 124 9.64 4.27 -0.38
N THR A 125 10.68 3.67 0.15
CA THR A 125 11.28 2.44 -0.39
C THR A 125 11.05 1.34 0.62
N ALA A 126 10.48 0.22 0.17
CA ALA A 126 10.25 -0.95 1.01
C ALA A 126 11.08 -2.11 0.49
N ASP A 127 12.09 -2.51 1.25
CA ASP A 127 12.95 -3.63 0.90
C ASP A 127 12.54 -4.86 1.72
N THR A 128 12.14 -5.93 1.04
CA THR A 128 11.79 -7.18 1.71
C THR A 128 13.04 -7.89 2.19
N VAL A 129 13.02 -8.35 3.43
CA VAL A 129 14.12 -9.12 4.00
C VAL A 129 13.96 -10.58 3.57
N ARG A 130 15.01 -11.12 2.95
CA ARG A 130 15.01 -12.46 2.36
C ARG A 130 14.59 -13.54 3.38
N ASN A 131 13.70 -14.44 2.96
CA ASN A 131 13.18 -15.56 3.73
C ASN A 131 12.41 -15.15 5.00
N THR A 132 11.87 -13.94 5.02
CA THR A 132 11.05 -13.44 6.13
C THR A 132 9.81 -12.73 5.58
N TYR A 133 8.88 -12.40 6.48
CA TYR A 133 7.74 -11.53 6.17
C TYR A 133 7.96 -10.13 6.74
N ASN A 134 9.21 -9.66 6.70
CA ASN A 134 9.60 -8.36 7.20
C ASN A 134 10.05 -7.45 6.07
N VAL A 135 9.85 -6.15 6.23
CA VAL A 135 10.32 -5.13 5.29
C VAL A 135 11.11 -4.06 6.03
N ASP A 136 12.16 -3.58 5.39
CA ASP A 136 12.89 -2.39 5.81
C ASP A 136 12.35 -1.21 5.01
N LEU A 137 11.81 -0.22 5.73
CA LEU A 137 11.18 0.93 5.13
C LEU A 137 12.11 2.15 5.19
N THR A 138 12.24 2.86 4.09
CA THR A 138 13.01 4.11 4.04
C THR A 138 12.11 5.24 3.57
N ARG A 139 12.00 6.30 4.39
CA ARG A 139 11.33 7.53 4.00
C ARG A 139 12.38 8.47 3.40
N LYS A 140 12.16 8.88 2.18
CA LYS A 140 13.07 9.76 1.46
C LYS A 140 12.37 11.07 1.13
N ILE A 141 12.98 12.18 1.49
CA ILE A 141 12.49 13.52 1.17
C ILE A 141 13.59 14.27 0.42
N LEU A 142 13.27 14.64 -0.78
CA LEU A 142 14.19 15.36 -1.67
C LEU A 142 14.21 16.85 -1.40
#